data_cc0be0e456232bac93853b2ab74e6e00
#
_entry.id   cc0be0e456232bac93853b2ab74e6e00
#
_cell.length_a   1.000
_cell.length_b   1.000
_cell.length_c   1.000
_cell.angle_alpha   90.00
_cell.angle_beta   90.00
_cell.angle_gamma   90.00
#
_symmetry.space_group_name_H-M   'P 1'
#
loop_
_entity.id
_entity.type
_entity.pdbx_description
1 polymer ?
#
loop_
_entity_poly.entity_id
_entity_poly.type
_entity_poly.pdbx_seq_one_letter_code
_entity_poly.pdbx_strand_id
1 'polypeptide(L)'
;STPAGKVDPEKYRGTTVRFATWKDPQANEDGPVVTAFEKKYGIKVQVDMVAQTNYIQTLTSMIAAKDAPDICFDNNEFPASFSVLQPLEVSQIDMSDPIWDASTFAASSLGGKPYLCNTVGNIWSETDMVFFNKKLLEDNNIRTPAEYYEAGVWTFDAMYTVMKQVSELGSQYKGGYMDPRILPAMFGTGFFKLSNGRMVSDIQNPMLTKVYQFAAKCNKEGLTTDRDAFMNGKTGLCVTNAFGLKKTGYWAEMNPDYIGFTYLPDFDANTKAKPASLFRGWGIIKGAKNPVAAGIFLRYYLDVNNYNTDEAFINKEASNFFFKLTSKNAAQKEYYLLRGLVKITGSTEAKFTDIVKADPAQVAQQIDSLKNVVANDVKTINSFLEKQEKLYK
;
A
#
# COMPACT_ATOMS: atom_id res chain seq x y z
N SER A 1 -7.05 17.26 -28.08
CA SER A 1 -6.01 16.39 -27.52
C SER A 1 -5.44 15.52 -28.64
N THR A 2 -4.21 15.78 -29.03
CA THR A 2 -3.46 14.97 -30.00
C THR A 2 -3.28 13.57 -29.40
N PRO A 3 -3.54 12.46 -30.14
CA PRO A 3 -3.17 11.14 -29.67
C PRO A 3 -1.66 11.15 -29.38
N ALA A 4 -1.27 10.74 -28.19
CA ALA A 4 0.14 10.59 -27.83
C ALA A 4 0.77 9.61 -28.84
N GLY A 5 1.59 10.15 -29.75
CA GLY A 5 2.37 9.33 -30.67
C GLY A 5 3.28 8.43 -29.83
N LYS A 6 3.43 7.16 -30.20
CA LYS A 6 4.36 6.25 -29.52
C LYS A 6 5.71 6.91 -29.44
N VAL A 7 6.20 7.13 -28.22
CA VAL A 7 7.56 7.63 -27.98
C VAL A 7 8.55 6.64 -28.63
N ASP A 8 9.44 7.14 -29.46
CA ASP A 8 10.52 6.36 -30.02
C ASP A 8 11.70 6.28 -29.04
N PRO A 9 11.92 5.13 -28.37
CA PRO A 9 12.97 5.00 -27.36
C PRO A 9 14.40 5.22 -27.91
N GLU A 10 14.63 5.01 -29.21
CA GLU A 10 15.97 5.17 -29.82
C GLU A 10 16.48 6.62 -29.73
N LYS A 11 15.56 7.60 -29.66
CA LYS A 11 15.92 9.02 -29.48
C LYS A 11 16.56 9.32 -28.12
N TYR A 12 16.40 8.40 -27.15
CA TYR A 12 16.87 8.57 -25.78
C TYR A 12 18.07 7.66 -25.44
N ARG A 13 18.56 6.92 -26.42
CA ARG A 13 19.78 6.12 -26.28
C ARG A 13 20.94 6.99 -25.83
N GLY A 14 21.71 6.52 -24.84
CA GLY A 14 22.82 7.27 -24.24
C GLY A 14 22.41 8.25 -23.13
N THR A 15 21.11 8.43 -22.86
CA THR A 15 20.68 9.21 -21.69
C THR A 15 20.79 8.39 -20.41
N THR A 16 20.77 9.10 -19.26
CA THR A 16 20.71 8.48 -17.93
C THR A 16 19.45 8.92 -17.24
N VAL A 17 18.65 7.95 -16.75
CA VAL A 17 17.50 8.17 -15.86
C VAL A 17 17.98 8.01 -14.42
N ARG A 18 17.72 9.01 -13.58
CA ARG A 18 18.02 8.97 -12.15
C ARG A 18 16.78 8.57 -11.36
N PHE A 19 16.92 7.51 -10.57
CA PHE A 19 15.83 6.93 -9.78
C PHE A 19 16.11 7.06 -8.29
N ALA A 20 15.35 7.92 -7.60
CA ALA A 20 15.42 8.08 -6.15
C ALA A 20 14.65 6.97 -5.44
N THR A 21 15.34 6.21 -4.60
CA THR A 21 14.76 5.12 -3.80
C THR A 21 15.61 4.86 -2.57
N TRP A 22 15.05 4.18 -1.55
CA TRP A 22 15.78 3.76 -0.35
C TRP A 22 16.25 2.31 -0.41
N LYS A 23 15.86 1.57 -1.42
CA LYS A 23 16.23 0.17 -1.65
C LYS A 23 16.85 0.08 -3.03
N ASP A 24 18.10 -0.37 -3.09
CA ASP A 24 18.78 -0.50 -4.37
C ASP A 24 18.11 -1.59 -5.23
N PRO A 25 17.44 -1.22 -6.32
CA PRO A 25 16.82 -2.20 -7.20
C PRO A 25 17.85 -3.12 -7.89
N GLN A 26 19.11 -2.71 -8.05
CA GLN A 26 20.14 -3.54 -8.65
C GLN A 26 20.62 -4.66 -7.73
N ALA A 27 20.42 -4.53 -6.42
CA ALA A 27 20.83 -5.50 -5.42
C ALA A 27 19.77 -6.58 -5.10
N ASN A 28 18.62 -6.58 -5.78
CA ASN A 28 17.49 -7.47 -5.50
C ASN A 28 16.85 -8.01 -6.79
N GLU A 29 15.63 -8.54 -6.70
CA GLU A 29 14.87 -9.09 -7.82
C GLU A 29 14.63 -8.13 -9.00
N ASP A 30 14.80 -6.83 -8.82
CA ASP A 30 14.68 -5.83 -9.87
C ASP A 30 15.94 -5.71 -10.73
N GLY A 31 17.10 -6.16 -10.23
CA GLY A 31 18.39 -6.02 -10.90
C GLY A 31 18.41 -6.59 -12.32
N PRO A 32 17.93 -7.82 -12.56
CA PRO A 32 17.81 -8.38 -13.90
C PRO A 32 16.95 -7.54 -14.84
N VAL A 33 15.88 -6.93 -14.32
CA VAL A 33 14.96 -6.08 -15.11
C VAL A 33 15.62 -4.78 -15.50
N VAL A 34 16.32 -4.13 -14.56
CA VAL A 34 17.11 -2.91 -14.85
C VAL A 34 18.18 -3.18 -15.88
N THR A 35 18.95 -4.27 -15.71
CA THR A 35 20.01 -4.66 -16.66
C THR A 35 19.44 -4.95 -18.05
N ALA A 36 18.32 -5.67 -18.15
CA ALA A 36 17.67 -5.96 -19.41
C ALA A 36 17.14 -4.69 -20.10
N PHE A 37 16.59 -3.75 -19.33
CA PHE A 37 16.17 -2.44 -19.81
C PHE A 37 17.34 -1.65 -20.43
N GLU A 38 18.45 -1.52 -19.69
CA GLU A 38 19.65 -0.82 -20.17
C GLU A 38 20.19 -1.43 -21.45
N LYS A 39 20.26 -2.76 -21.52
CA LYS A 39 20.71 -3.48 -22.73
C LYS A 39 19.77 -3.23 -23.91
N LYS A 40 18.46 -3.27 -23.68
CA LYS A 40 17.45 -3.14 -24.74
C LYS A 40 17.41 -1.73 -25.33
N TYR A 41 17.37 -0.72 -24.46
CA TYR A 41 17.13 0.66 -24.89
C TYR A 41 18.39 1.54 -24.93
N GLY A 42 19.51 1.08 -24.34
CA GLY A 42 20.72 1.90 -24.24
C GLY A 42 20.56 3.14 -23.35
N ILE A 43 19.53 3.16 -22.52
CA ILE A 43 19.27 4.20 -21.50
C ILE A 43 19.83 3.68 -20.19
N LYS A 44 20.69 4.45 -19.52
CA LYS A 44 21.25 4.08 -18.22
C LYS A 44 20.31 4.38 -17.09
N VAL A 45 20.34 3.57 -16.01
CA VAL A 45 19.60 3.81 -14.77
C VAL A 45 20.59 4.04 -13.64
N GLN A 46 20.60 5.24 -13.11
CA GLN A 46 21.37 5.60 -11.92
C GLN A 46 20.45 5.63 -10.71
N VAL A 47 20.81 4.90 -9.66
CA VAL A 47 20.07 4.89 -8.41
C VAL A 47 20.62 5.97 -7.48
N ASP A 48 19.75 6.87 -7.04
CA ASP A 48 20.03 7.85 -6.01
C ASP A 48 19.45 7.35 -4.69
N MET A 49 20.31 6.83 -3.81
CA MET A 49 19.88 6.31 -2.51
C MET A 49 19.43 7.43 -1.58
N VAL A 50 18.16 7.45 -1.23
CA VAL A 50 17.52 8.45 -0.36
C VAL A 50 16.89 7.75 0.84
N ALA A 51 17.28 8.12 2.05
CA ALA A 51 16.75 7.50 3.27
C ALA A 51 15.23 7.67 3.38
N GLN A 52 14.54 6.58 3.70
CA GLN A 52 13.08 6.55 3.80
C GLN A 52 12.53 7.55 4.83
N THR A 53 13.24 7.74 5.95
CA THR A 53 12.78 8.59 7.06
C THR A 53 12.62 10.06 6.69
N ASN A 54 13.47 10.57 5.78
CA ASN A 54 13.48 11.97 5.36
C ASN A 54 13.27 12.13 3.85
N TYR A 55 12.56 11.19 3.25
CA TYR A 55 12.49 11.03 1.79
C TYR A 55 12.03 12.31 1.06
N ILE A 56 10.84 12.81 1.39
CA ILE A 56 10.29 14.03 0.76
C ILE A 56 11.16 15.26 1.04
N GLN A 57 11.70 15.40 2.24
CA GLN A 57 12.57 16.53 2.60
C GLN A 57 13.86 16.51 1.79
N THR A 58 14.48 15.33 1.62
CA THR A 58 15.69 15.18 0.82
C THR A 58 15.42 15.51 -0.65
N LEU A 59 14.33 14.97 -1.23
CA LEU A 59 13.93 15.29 -2.60
C LEU A 59 13.66 16.78 -2.77
N THR A 60 13.02 17.44 -1.81
CA THR A 60 12.79 18.90 -1.84
C THR A 60 14.12 19.66 -1.89
N SER A 61 15.11 19.25 -1.11
CA SER A 61 16.45 19.86 -1.11
C SER A 61 17.17 19.66 -2.44
N MET A 62 17.07 18.45 -3.03
CA MET A 62 17.66 18.15 -4.35
C MET A 62 17.01 19.00 -5.46
N ILE A 63 15.70 19.19 -5.43
CA ILE A 63 14.98 20.07 -6.37
C ILE A 63 15.47 21.52 -6.22
N ALA A 64 15.58 22.03 -5.00
CA ALA A 64 16.05 23.38 -4.73
C ALA A 64 17.51 23.60 -5.21
N ALA A 65 18.35 22.57 -5.08
CA ALA A 65 19.73 22.57 -5.57
C ALA A 65 19.85 22.40 -7.09
N LYS A 66 18.74 22.24 -7.84
CA LYS A 66 18.70 21.94 -9.28
C LYS A 66 19.40 20.62 -9.66
N ASP A 67 19.43 19.69 -8.72
CA ASP A 67 20.00 18.34 -8.85
C ASP A 67 18.94 17.26 -8.61
N ALA A 68 17.72 17.49 -9.09
CA ALA A 68 16.61 16.57 -8.94
C ALA A 68 16.84 15.25 -9.70
N PRO A 69 16.56 14.09 -9.10
CA PRO A 69 16.37 12.84 -9.82
C PRO A 69 15.18 12.94 -10.79
N ASP A 70 15.05 11.97 -11.71
CA ASP A 70 13.93 11.95 -12.66
C ASP A 70 12.69 11.26 -12.08
N ILE A 71 12.88 10.18 -11.31
CA ILE A 71 11.82 9.33 -10.79
C ILE A 71 11.93 9.23 -9.27
N CYS A 72 10.78 9.23 -8.60
CA CYS A 72 10.68 8.74 -7.24
C CYS A 72 9.64 7.61 -7.12
N PHE A 73 9.86 6.77 -6.12
CA PHE A 73 8.89 5.79 -5.66
C PHE A 73 8.15 6.39 -4.45
N ASP A 74 6.82 6.47 -4.53
CA ASP A 74 5.99 6.86 -3.39
C ASP A 74 5.78 5.67 -2.46
N ASN A 75 6.33 5.77 -1.25
CA ASN A 75 6.19 4.78 -0.20
C ASN A 75 5.41 5.35 0.97
N ASN A 76 4.10 5.41 0.86
CA ASN A 76 3.22 5.96 1.90
C ASN A 76 3.39 7.47 2.16
N GLU A 77 3.97 8.20 1.23
CA GLU A 77 4.13 9.64 1.33
C GLU A 77 2.91 10.39 0.75
N PHE A 78 2.12 9.70 -0.07
CA PHE A 78 0.96 10.30 -0.72
C PHE A 78 -0.12 10.68 0.34
N PRO A 79 -0.71 11.88 0.27
CA PRO A 79 -0.58 12.89 -0.78
C PRO A 79 0.52 13.95 -0.55
N ALA A 80 1.36 13.85 0.49
CA ALA A 80 2.44 14.81 0.73
C ALA A 80 3.45 14.84 -0.42
N SER A 81 3.63 13.74 -1.14
CA SER A 81 4.51 13.63 -2.32
C SER A 81 4.15 14.57 -3.47
N PHE A 82 2.94 15.12 -3.54
CA PHE A 82 2.62 16.18 -4.50
C PHE A 82 3.59 17.39 -4.41
N SER A 83 4.20 17.60 -3.25
CA SER A 83 5.19 18.69 -3.07
C SER A 83 6.43 18.55 -3.96
N VAL A 84 6.79 17.30 -4.33
CA VAL A 84 8.00 16.99 -5.12
C VAL A 84 7.67 16.45 -6.51
N LEU A 85 6.43 16.14 -6.81
CA LEU A 85 5.99 15.54 -8.07
C LEU A 85 5.50 16.59 -9.08
N GLN A 86 5.62 16.28 -10.36
CA GLN A 86 4.94 16.96 -11.46
C GLN A 86 4.00 16.01 -12.20
N PRO A 87 3.01 16.51 -12.98
CA PRO A 87 2.08 15.67 -13.71
C PRO A 87 2.78 14.68 -14.63
N LEU A 88 2.26 13.45 -14.72
CA LEU A 88 2.83 12.38 -15.55
C LEU A 88 2.87 12.69 -17.05
N GLU A 89 2.06 13.65 -17.54
CA GLU A 89 2.03 14.05 -18.95
C GLU A 89 3.41 14.46 -19.49
N VAL A 90 4.31 14.95 -18.62
CA VAL A 90 5.68 15.34 -19.02
C VAL A 90 6.53 14.14 -19.44
N SER A 91 6.17 12.93 -19.02
CA SER A 91 6.86 11.68 -19.37
C SER A 91 6.37 11.08 -20.68
N GLN A 92 5.31 11.63 -21.27
CA GLN A 92 4.68 11.14 -22.51
C GLN A 92 4.29 9.66 -22.48
N ILE A 93 4.06 9.07 -21.29
CA ILE A 93 3.52 7.71 -21.20
C ILE A 93 2.13 7.67 -21.83
N ASP A 94 1.83 6.58 -22.54
CA ASP A 94 0.48 6.33 -23.04
C ASP A 94 -0.40 5.84 -21.88
N MET A 95 -1.13 6.77 -21.25
CA MET A 95 -2.01 6.47 -20.12
C MET A 95 -3.24 5.61 -20.51
N SER A 96 -3.48 5.39 -21.81
CA SER A 96 -4.54 4.50 -22.30
C SER A 96 -4.08 3.04 -22.42
N ASP A 97 -2.78 2.75 -22.25
CA ASP A 97 -2.25 1.39 -22.23
C ASP A 97 -2.88 0.60 -21.08
N PRO A 98 -3.57 -0.54 -21.34
CA PRO A 98 -4.29 -1.31 -20.34
C PRO A 98 -3.40 -1.94 -19.25
N ILE A 99 -2.09 -1.85 -19.38
CA ILE A 99 -1.17 -2.28 -18.32
C ILE A 99 -1.29 -1.41 -17.07
N TRP A 100 -1.65 -0.13 -17.23
CA TRP A 100 -1.71 0.80 -16.12
C TRP A 100 -2.89 0.54 -15.19
N ASP A 101 -2.66 0.67 -13.91
CA ASP A 101 -3.71 0.64 -12.89
C ASP A 101 -4.46 1.98 -12.87
N ALA A 102 -5.66 2.00 -13.48
CA ALA A 102 -6.51 3.18 -13.54
C ALA A 102 -6.88 3.74 -12.15
N SER A 103 -6.93 2.87 -11.12
CA SER A 103 -7.20 3.32 -9.75
C SER A 103 -6.06 4.17 -9.18
N THR A 104 -4.80 3.87 -9.53
CA THR A 104 -3.64 4.69 -9.17
C THR A 104 -3.71 6.06 -9.83
N PHE A 105 -4.04 6.13 -11.12
CA PHE A 105 -4.24 7.42 -11.80
C PHE A 105 -5.35 8.24 -11.16
N ALA A 106 -6.50 7.62 -10.91
CA ALA A 106 -7.64 8.30 -10.31
C ALA A 106 -7.31 8.84 -8.91
N ALA A 107 -6.70 8.01 -8.05
CA ALA A 107 -6.34 8.38 -6.68
C ALA A 107 -5.26 9.47 -6.64
N SER A 108 -4.30 9.49 -7.59
CA SER A 108 -3.22 10.47 -7.65
C SER A 108 -3.51 11.67 -8.54
N SER A 109 -4.75 11.86 -9.00
CA SER A 109 -5.11 12.98 -9.85
C SER A 109 -5.37 14.25 -9.06
N LEU A 110 -4.77 15.36 -9.52
CA LEU A 110 -4.99 16.70 -8.99
C LEU A 110 -5.19 17.66 -10.15
N GLY A 111 -6.30 18.40 -10.16
CA GLY A 111 -6.68 19.25 -11.28
C GLY A 111 -6.90 18.48 -12.59
N GLY A 112 -7.34 17.22 -12.50
CA GLY A 112 -7.54 16.34 -13.66
C GLY A 112 -6.27 15.70 -14.23
N LYS A 113 -5.11 15.95 -13.62
CA LYS A 113 -3.81 15.41 -14.07
C LYS A 113 -3.30 14.36 -13.09
N PRO A 114 -2.99 13.12 -13.51
CA PRO A 114 -2.37 12.11 -12.67
C PRO A 114 -0.89 12.42 -12.42
N TYR A 115 -0.41 12.07 -11.23
CA TYR A 115 0.96 12.32 -10.78
C TYR A 115 1.75 11.04 -10.52
N LEU A 116 1.07 9.94 -10.26
CA LEU A 116 1.69 8.65 -9.97
C LEU A 116 1.10 7.58 -10.88
N CYS A 117 1.94 6.66 -11.31
CA CYS A 117 1.55 5.47 -12.06
C CYS A 117 1.90 4.19 -11.30
N ASN A 118 1.14 3.16 -11.58
CA ASN A 118 1.43 1.77 -11.21
C ASN A 118 0.81 0.88 -12.28
N THR A 119 1.19 -0.39 -12.33
CA THR A 119 0.61 -1.36 -13.26
C THR A 119 -0.29 -2.35 -12.54
N VAL A 120 -1.25 -2.91 -13.25
CA VAL A 120 -2.06 -4.01 -12.76
C VAL A 120 -1.17 -5.24 -12.55
N GLY A 121 -1.23 -5.83 -11.35
CA GLY A 121 -0.42 -7.01 -11.03
C GLY A 121 1.06 -6.73 -10.80
N ASN A 122 1.45 -5.45 -10.63
CA ASN A 122 2.82 -5.12 -10.24
C ASN A 122 3.24 -5.91 -9.01
N ILE A 123 4.42 -6.53 -9.05
CA ILE A 123 4.94 -7.34 -7.94
C ILE A 123 5.12 -6.53 -6.64
N TRP A 124 5.19 -5.21 -6.72
CA TRP A 124 5.28 -4.28 -5.59
C TRP A 124 3.92 -3.81 -5.07
N SER A 125 2.81 -4.37 -5.59
CA SER A 125 1.47 -4.07 -5.05
C SER A 125 1.37 -4.54 -3.60
N GLU A 126 0.84 -3.69 -2.74
CA GLU A 126 0.64 -3.99 -1.32
C GLU A 126 -0.85 -4.09 -0.98
N THR A 127 -1.58 -4.88 -1.75
CA THR A 127 -2.97 -5.23 -1.44
C THR A 127 -3.02 -6.05 -0.16
N ASP A 128 -3.96 -5.72 0.72
CA ASP A 128 -4.07 -6.31 2.04
C ASP A 128 -4.76 -7.67 2.00
N MET A 129 -4.37 -8.52 2.97
CA MET A 129 -4.81 -9.89 3.07
C MET A 129 -4.63 -10.42 4.50
N VAL A 130 -4.99 -11.67 4.73
CA VAL A 130 -4.75 -12.36 5.98
C VAL A 130 -3.74 -13.47 5.77
N PHE A 131 -2.67 -13.44 6.56
CA PHE A 131 -1.78 -14.59 6.78
C PHE A 131 -2.22 -15.36 8.02
N PHE A 132 -1.97 -16.65 8.03
CA PHE A 132 -2.20 -17.48 9.22
C PHE A 132 -1.12 -18.55 9.35
N ASN A 133 -0.84 -18.93 10.59
CA ASN A 133 0.11 -19.99 10.88
C ASN A 133 -0.57 -21.35 10.66
N LYS A 134 -0.43 -21.86 9.42
CA LYS A 134 -1.05 -23.10 8.96
C LYS A 134 -0.71 -24.27 9.88
N LYS A 135 0.58 -24.45 10.18
CA LYS A 135 1.02 -25.54 11.05
C LYS A 135 0.43 -25.45 12.46
N LEU A 136 0.41 -24.26 13.07
CA LEU A 136 -0.15 -24.06 14.40
C LEU A 136 -1.64 -24.42 14.44
N LEU A 137 -2.41 -23.99 13.45
CA LEU A 137 -3.85 -24.23 13.39
C LEU A 137 -4.15 -25.73 13.14
N GLU A 138 -3.47 -26.35 12.15
CA GLU A 138 -3.65 -27.76 11.81
C GLU A 138 -3.25 -28.69 12.95
N ASP A 139 -2.09 -28.49 13.60
CA ASP A 139 -1.61 -29.27 14.72
C ASP A 139 -2.58 -29.26 15.94
N ASN A 140 -3.39 -28.21 16.05
CA ASN A 140 -4.35 -28.05 17.15
C ASN A 140 -5.81 -28.22 16.72
N ASN A 141 -6.08 -28.73 15.52
CA ASN A 141 -7.42 -28.93 14.97
C ASN A 141 -8.28 -27.65 14.97
N ILE A 142 -7.66 -26.49 14.75
CA ILE A 142 -8.34 -25.21 14.62
C ILE A 142 -8.62 -24.99 13.12
N ARG A 143 -9.88 -24.77 12.79
CA ARG A 143 -10.30 -24.50 11.42
C ARG A 143 -9.58 -23.24 10.88
N THR A 144 -8.99 -23.37 9.69
CA THR A 144 -8.19 -22.30 9.09
C THR A 144 -9.06 -21.18 8.49
N PRO A 145 -8.54 -19.95 8.41
CA PRO A 145 -9.20 -18.85 7.68
C PRO A 145 -9.54 -19.18 6.22
N ALA A 146 -8.70 -19.96 5.53
CA ALA A 146 -8.95 -20.39 4.17
C ALA A 146 -10.18 -21.30 4.07
N GLU A 147 -10.32 -22.28 4.97
CA GLU A 147 -11.50 -23.14 5.05
C GLU A 147 -12.79 -22.37 5.38
N TYR A 148 -12.71 -21.32 6.24
CA TYR A 148 -13.84 -20.42 6.47
C TYR A 148 -14.20 -19.62 5.22
N TYR A 149 -13.20 -19.15 4.46
CA TYR A 149 -13.41 -18.41 3.21
C TYR A 149 -14.05 -19.31 2.14
N GLU A 150 -13.54 -20.51 1.93
CA GLU A 150 -14.09 -21.49 0.97
C GLU A 150 -15.54 -21.87 1.28
N ALA A 151 -15.88 -21.92 2.56
CA ALA A 151 -17.26 -22.16 3.00
C ALA A 151 -18.15 -20.89 2.91
N GLY A 152 -17.61 -19.74 2.51
CA GLY A 152 -18.37 -18.48 2.37
C GLY A 152 -18.77 -17.84 3.71
N VAL A 153 -18.09 -18.17 4.80
CA VAL A 153 -18.40 -17.70 6.17
C VAL A 153 -17.19 -17.07 6.87
N TRP A 154 -16.22 -16.59 6.09
CA TRP A 154 -15.06 -15.88 6.61
C TRP A 154 -15.44 -14.45 7.00
N THR A 155 -15.74 -14.23 8.28
CA THR A 155 -16.22 -12.97 8.85
C THR A 155 -15.37 -12.55 10.04
N PHE A 156 -15.61 -11.35 10.58
CA PHE A 156 -14.98 -10.88 11.83
C PHE A 156 -15.27 -11.84 13.00
N ASP A 157 -16.48 -12.41 13.08
CA ASP A 157 -16.78 -13.40 14.11
C ASP A 157 -16.00 -14.69 13.94
N ALA A 158 -15.80 -15.17 12.70
CA ALA A 158 -14.95 -16.32 12.41
C ALA A 158 -13.47 -16.00 12.74
N MET A 159 -12.99 -14.82 12.38
CA MET A 159 -11.64 -14.35 12.73
C MET A 159 -11.45 -14.30 14.25
N TYR A 160 -12.39 -13.73 14.99
CA TYR A 160 -12.37 -13.71 16.45
C TYR A 160 -12.33 -15.12 17.05
N THR A 161 -13.12 -16.05 16.50
CA THR A 161 -13.15 -17.45 16.95
C THR A 161 -11.78 -18.10 16.80
N VAL A 162 -11.11 -17.95 15.65
CA VAL A 162 -9.77 -18.48 15.44
C VAL A 162 -8.76 -17.83 16.40
N MET A 163 -8.80 -16.50 16.54
CA MET A 163 -7.90 -15.77 17.45
C MET A 163 -8.06 -16.26 18.91
N LYS A 164 -9.30 -16.48 19.35
CA LYS A 164 -9.60 -16.94 20.70
C LYS A 164 -9.08 -18.37 20.92
N GLN A 165 -9.38 -19.30 20.01
CA GLN A 165 -8.90 -20.69 20.08
C GLN A 165 -7.37 -20.76 20.16
N VAL A 166 -6.65 -19.96 19.37
CA VAL A 166 -5.19 -19.90 19.46
C VAL A 166 -4.72 -19.37 20.80
N SER A 167 -5.33 -18.32 21.34
CA SER A 167 -4.94 -17.76 22.63
C SER A 167 -5.23 -18.71 23.81
N GLU A 168 -6.20 -19.62 23.66
CA GLU A 168 -6.54 -20.64 24.67
C GLU A 168 -5.54 -21.82 24.72
N LEU A 169 -4.63 -21.94 23.74
CA LEU A 169 -3.56 -22.94 23.75
C LEU A 169 -2.51 -22.70 24.84
N GLY A 170 -2.45 -21.51 25.40
CA GLY A 170 -1.54 -21.15 26.49
C GLY A 170 -1.09 -19.67 26.43
N SER A 171 -0.55 -19.17 27.52
CA SER A 171 -0.20 -17.74 27.68
C SER A 171 0.81 -17.22 26.66
N GLN A 172 1.64 -18.10 26.09
CA GLN A 172 2.63 -17.78 25.06
C GLN A 172 2.02 -17.64 23.65
N TYR A 173 0.77 -18.08 23.45
CA TYR A 173 0.09 -17.97 22.16
C TYR A 173 -0.75 -16.70 22.08
N LYS A 174 -0.80 -16.11 20.90
CA LYS A 174 -1.59 -14.90 20.59
C LYS A 174 -2.48 -15.14 19.39
N GLY A 175 -3.69 -14.63 19.46
CA GLY A 175 -4.67 -14.77 18.40
C GLY A 175 -4.18 -14.16 17.10
N GLY A 176 -3.69 -12.92 17.12
CA GLY A 176 -3.17 -12.34 15.89
C GLY A 176 -2.78 -10.87 15.97
N TYR A 177 -2.33 -10.37 14.83
CA TYR A 177 -2.12 -8.95 14.53
C TYR A 177 -3.17 -8.45 13.56
N MET A 178 -3.68 -7.25 13.83
CA MET A 178 -4.58 -6.54 12.93
C MET A 178 -4.06 -5.11 12.74
N ASP A 179 -3.67 -4.76 11.53
CA ASP A 179 -3.24 -3.39 11.25
C ASP A 179 -4.44 -2.42 11.39
N PRO A 180 -4.41 -1.46 12.31
CA PRO A 180 -5.53 -0.57 12.57
C PRO A 180 -5.85 0.37 11.40
N ARG A 181 -4.96 0.49 10.40
CA ARG A 181 -5.19 1.28 9.19
C ARG A 181 -6.00 0.49 8.15
N ILE A 182 -5.75 -0.83 8.08
CA ILE A 182 -6.44 -1.73 7.14
C ILE A 182 -7.89 -1.93 7.53
N LEU A 183 -8.17 -2.08 8.83
CA LEU A 183 -9.49 -2.43 9.33
C LEU A 183 -10.63 -1.49 8.84
N PRO A 184 -10.52 -0.16 8.93
CA PRO A 184 -11.55 0.70 8.33
C PRO A 184 -11.48 0.72 6.80
N ALA A 185 -10.29 0.70 6.20
CA ALA A 185 -10.13 0.79 4.76
C ALA A 185 -10.81 -0.37 4.01
N MET A 186 -10.76 -1.59 4.57
CA MET A 186 -11.42 -2.76 3.98
C MET A 186 -12.96 -2.63 3.89
N PHE A 187 -13.55 -1.63 4.53
CA PHE A 187 -14.98 -1.29 4.42
C PHE A 187 -15.22 0.07 3.75
N GLY A 188 -14.19 0.64 3.13
CA GLY A 188 -14.26 1.91 2.41
C GLY A 188 -14.51 3.11 3.32
N THR A 189 -14.04 3.04 4.57
CA THR A 189 -14.15 4.11 5.56
C THR A 189 -12.82 4.43 6.22
N GLY A 190 -12.77 5.54 6.95
CA GLY A 190 -11.61 6.00 7.69
C GLY A 190 -11.90 7.34 8.36
N PHE A 191 -10.88 7.97 8.93
CA PHE A 191 -11.01 9.35 9.43
C PHE A 191 -11.08 10.34 8.27
N PHE A 192 -10.41 10.02 7.19
CA PHE A 192 -10.26 10.83 5.99
C PHE A 192 -10.62 10.00 4.77
N LYS A 193 -11.24 10.64 3.79
CA LYS A 193 -11.53 10.05 2.49
C LYS A 193 -11.19 11.04 1.38
N LEU A 194 -10.50 10.55 0.35
CA LEU A 194 -10.26 11.33 -0.85
C LEU A 194 -11.49 11.24 -1.76
N SER A 195 -12.06 12.39 -2.09
CA SER A 195 -13.23 12.50 -2.96
C SER A 195 -13.03 13.62 -3.97
N ASN A 196 -13.08 13.31 -5.26
CA ASN A 196 -12.93 14.28 -6.34
C ASN A 196 -11.71 15.22 -6.20
N GLY A 197 -10.55 14.65 -5.83
CA GLY A 197 -9.30 15.39 -5.66
C GLY A 197 -9.27 16.30 -4.42
N ARG A 198 -10.20 16.10 -3.48
CA ARG A 198 -10.25 16.82 -2.20
C ARG A 198 -10.40 15.85 -1.04
N MET A 199 -9.81 16.19 0.08
CA MET A 199 -9.99 15.44 1.31
C MET A 199 -11.30 15.83 1.99
N VAL A 200 -12.06 14.83 2.42
CA VAL A 200 -13.26 15.00 3.22
C VAL A 200 -13.17 14.19 4.51
N SER A 201 -13.88 14.60 5.53
CA SER A 201 -14.02 13.85 6.79
C SER A 201 -15.00 12.69 6.59
N ASP A 202 -14.61 11.50 7.01
CA ASP A 202 -15.49 10.31 7.07
C ASP A 202 -15.65 9.80 8.52
N ILE A 203 -15.24 10.61 9.50
CA ILE A 203 -15.19 10.27 10.92
C ILE A 203 -16.57 9.88 11.53
N GLN A 204 -17.66 10.29 10.90
CA GLN A 204 -19.01 9.97 11.35
C GLN A 204 -19.56 8.67 10.75
N ASN A 205 -18.80 8.00 9.93
CA ASN A 205 -19.21 6.72 9.34
C ASN A 205 -19.36 5.66 10.45
N PRO A 206 -20.56 5.08 10.63
CA PRO A 206 -20.79 4.14 11.74
C PRO A 206 -19.93 2.86 11.63
N MET A 207 -19.47 2.49 10.42
CA MET A 207 -18.60 1.36 10.22
C MET A 207 -17.21 1.60 10.85
N LEU A 208 -16.71 2.84 10.84
CA LEU A 208 -15.46 3.21 11.51
C LEU A 208 -15.51 2.83 13.00
N THR A 209 -16.60 3.19 13.69
CA THR A 209 -16.80 2.83 15.09
C THR A 209 -16.87 1.33 15.31
N LYS A 210 -17.64 0.60 14.48
CA LYS A 210 -17.81 -0.85 14.61
C LYS A 210 -16.50 -1.61 14.48
N VAL A 211 -15.68 -1.27 13.49
CA VAL A 211 -14.39 -1.98 13.26
C VAL A 211 -13.39 -1.72 14.38
N TYR A 212 -13.33 -0.48 14.89
CA TYR A 212 -12.46 -0.17 16.02
C TYR A 212 -12.97 -0.74 17.36
N GLN A 213 -14.29 -0.84 17.57
CA GLN A 213 -14.85 -1.56 18.72
C GLN A 213 -14.47 -3.05 18.70
N PHE A 214 -14.52 -3.68 17.55
CA PHE A 214 -14.07 -5.07 17.38
C PHE A 214 -12.57 -5.21 17.71
N ALA A 215 -11.71 -4.37 17.13
CA ALA A 215 -10.28 -4.40 17.39
C ALA A 215 -9.95 -4.14 18.87
N ALA A 216 -10.61 -3.17 19.47
CA ALA A 216 -10.46 -2.85 20.90
C ALA A 216 -10.91 -4.01 21.80
N LYS A 217 -12.00 -4.71 21.44
CA LYS A 217 -12.44 -5.94 22.13
C LYS A 217 -11.33 -7.01 22.08
N CYS A 218 -10.80 -7.32 20.89
CA CYS A 218 -9.73 -8.30 20.76
C CYS A 218 -8.49 -7.91 21.58
N ASN A 219 -8.15 -6.60 21.58
CA ASN A 219 -7.02 -6.11 22.36
C ASN A 219 -7.26 -6.22 23.87
N LYS A 220 -8.44 -5.81 24.37
CA LYS A 220 -8.84 -5.90 25.78
C LYS A 220 -8.80 -7.35 26.30
N GLU A 221 -9.17 -8.32 25.46
CA GLU A 221 -9.12 -9.74 25.78
C GLU A 221 -7.74 -10.36 25.63
N GLY A 222 -6.70 -9.58 25.30
CA GLY A 222 -5.31 -10.05 25.19
C GLY A 222 -5.05 -10.94 23.98
N LEU A 223 -5.95 -10.92 22.97
CA LEU A 223 -5.83 -11.74 21.76
C LEU A 223 -4.83 -11.17 20.75
N THR A 224 -4.46 -9.88 20.87
CA THR A 224 -3.63 -9.18 19.90
C THR A 224 -2.15 -9.18 20.28
N THR A 225 -1.30 -9.01 19.27
CA THR A 225 0.15 -8.87 19.39
C THR A 225 0.71 -8.00 18.26
N ASP A 226 2.03 -7.82 18.21
CA ASP A 226 2.69 -7.13 17.10
C ASP A 226 2.81 -8.02 15.87
N ARG A 227 2.91 -7.39 14.68
CA ARG A 227 3.04 -8.10 13.39
C ARG A 227 4.23 -9.07 13.38
N ASP A 228 5.38 -8.61 13.86
CA ASP A 228 6.62 -9.37 13.79
C ASP A 228 6.62 -10.61 14.70
N ALA A 229 5.72 -10.65 15.69
CA ALA A 229 5.49 -11.83 16.52
C ALA A 229 4.95 -13.04 15.74
N PHE A 230 4.41 -12.83 14.54
CA PHE A 230 3.96 -13.92 13.67
C PHE A 230 5.10 -14.89 13.30
N MET A 231 6.33 -14.37 13.14
CA MET A 231 7.52 -15.18 12.81
C MET A 231 7.92 -16.19 13.91
N ASN A 232 7.52 -15.97 15.15
CA ASN A 232 7.89 -16.87 16.26
C ASN A 232 7.06 -18.17 16.31
N GLY A 233 6.09 -18.34 15.41
CA GLY A 233 5.26 -19.54 15.28
C GLY A 233 4.17 -19.69 16.35
N LYS A 234 3.96 -18.68 17.21
CA LYS A 234 2.98 -18.70 18.32
C LYS A 234 1.81 -17.74 18.12
N THR A 235 1.75 -17.09 16.97
CA THR A 235 0.68 -16.17 16.59
C THR A 235 -0.17 -16.80 15.50
N GLY A 236 -1.50 -16.79 15.69
CA GLY A 236 -2.43 -17.45 14.79
C GLY A 236 -2.61 -16.75 13.46
N LEU A 237 -2.88 -15.45 13.51
CA LEU A 237 -3.24 -14.64 12.34
C LEU A 237 -2.39 -13.38 12.22
N CYS A 238 -2.29 -12.85 10.99
CA CYS A 238 -1.71 -11.55 10.73
C CYS A 238 -2.45 -10.86 9.57
N VAL A 239 -3.22 -9.81 9.86
CA VAL A 239 -3.86 -8.96 8.86
C VAL A 239 -2.86 -7.90 8.44
N THR A 240 -2.30 -8.03 7.24
CA THR A 240 -1.30 -7.13 6.68
C THR A 240 -1.29 -7.23 5.15
N ASN A 241 -0.35 -6.56 4.49
CA ASN A 241 -0.29 -6.53 3.02
C ASN A 241 0.49 -7.70 2.41
N ALA A 242 0.31 -7.87 1.10
CA ALA A 242 0.87 -8.96 0.31
C ALA A 242 2.41 -8.98 0.19
N PHE A 243 3.13 -8.01 0.77
CA PHE A 243 4.60 -8.07 0.83
C PHE A 243 5.09 -9.33 1.57
N GLY A 244 4.30 -9.85 2.51
CA GLY A 244 4.60 -11.12 3.19
C GLY A 244 4.62 -12.36 2.29
N LEU A 245 4.07 -12.30 1.07
CA LEU A 245 4.15 -13.40 0.09
C LEU A 245 5.50 -13.48 -0.64
N LYS A 246 6.35 -12.48 -0.49
CA LYS A 246 7.64 -12.40 -1.20
C LYS A 246 8.76 -13.09 -0.44
N LYS A 247 9.76 -13.60 -1.16
CA LYS A 247 10.99 -14.15 -0.57
C LYS A 247 11.77 -13.12 0.26
N THR A 248 11.66 -11.83 -0.10
CA THR A 248 12.25 -10.71 0.61
C THR A 248 11.26 -10.01 1.55
N GLY A 249 10.09 -10.62 1.78
CA GLY A 249 8.99 -10.08 2.56
C GLY A 249 9.13 -10.27 4.07
N TYR A 250 8.02 -9.99 4.79
CA TYR A 250 8.01 -10.03 6.26
C TYR A 250 8.39 -11.39 6.86
N TRP A 251 8.13 -12.48 6.11
CA TRP A 251 8.24 -13.86 6.59
C TRP A 251 9.38 -14.62 5.90
N ALA A 252 10.38 -13.91 5.36
CA ALA A 252 11.48 -14.49 4.57
C ALA A 252 12.25 -15.62 5.29
N GLU A 253 12.30 -15.58 6.63
CA GLU A 253 13.00 -16.57 7.45
C GLU A 253 12.09 -17.73 7.92
N MET A 254 10.77 -17.65 7.66
CA MET A 254 9.83 -18.73 8.01
C MET A 254 9.85 -19.85 6.97
N ASN A 255 9.56 -21.08 7.41
CA ASN A 255 9.25 -22.14 6.47
C ASN A 255 7.97 -21.79 5.68
N PRO A 256 8.03 -21.67 4.34
CA PRO A 256 6.86 -21.33 3.52
C PRO A 256 5.66 -22.27 3.71
N ASP A 257 5.88 -23.55 4.03
CA ASP A 257 4.83 -24.55 4.24
C ASP A 257 3.99 -24.28 5.50
N TYR A 258 4.51 -23.45 6.42
CA TYR A 258 3.79 -23.06 7.63
C TYR A 258 2.95 -21.79 7.46
N ILE A 259 3.08 -21.13 6.33
CA ILE A 259 2.40 -19.87 6.02
C ILE A 259 1.18 -20.14 5.17
N GLY A 260 0.00 -20.00 5.76
CA GLY A 260 -1.26 -19.96 5.03
C GLY A 260 -1.67 -18.51 4.75
N PHE A 261 -2.52 -18.32 3.76
CA PHE A 261 -3.00 -16.99 3.38
C PHE A 261 -4.40 -17.06 2.77
N THR A 262 -5.17 -15.99 2.95
CA THR A 262 -6.51 -15.83 2.40
C THR A 262 -6.89 -14.35 2.28
N TYR A 263 -8.08 -14.09 1.75
CA TYR A 263 -8.63 -12.75 1.60
C TYR A 263 -9.03 -12.14 2.95
N LEU A 264 -9.24 -10.81 2.95
CA LEU A 264 -9.78 -10.09 4.11
C LEU A 264 -11.16 -10.64 4.51
N PRO A 265 -11.47 -10.70 5.81
CA PRO A 265 -12.78 -11.18 6.28
C PRO A 265 -13.88 -10.13 6.04
N ASP A 266 -15.08 -10.59 5.72
CA ASP A 266 -16.27 -9.76 5.76
C ASP A 266 -16.57 -9.31 7.20
N PHE A 267 -17.25 -8.19 7.40
CA PHE A 267 -17.68 -7.82 8.74
C PHE A 267 -18.74 -8.81 9.27
N ASP A 268 -19.74 -9.06 8.43
CA ASP A 268 -20.80 -10.04 8.62
C ASP A 268 -21.31 -10.56 7.26
N ALA A 269 -22.38 -11.34 7.25
CA ALA A 269 -22.94 -11.90 6.02
C ALA A 269 -23.38 -10.82 5.01
N ASN A 270 -23.75 -9.64 5.46
CA ASN A 270 -24.31 -8.55 4.66
C ASN A 270 -23.29 -7.45 4.32
N THR A 271 -22.20 -7.36 5.08
CA THR A 271 -21.18 -6.30 4.95
C THR A 271 -19.88 -6.89 4.47
N LYS A 272 -19.67 -6.82 3.16
CA LYS A 272 -18.53 -7.43 2.47
C LYS A 272 -17.26 -6.57 2.55
N ALA A 273 -16.13 -7.22 2.75
CA ALA A 273 -14.84 -6.57 2.65
C ALA A 273 -14.55 -6.15 1.20
N LYS A 274 -14.02 -4.95 1.06
CA LYS A 274 -13.44 -4.44 -0.18
C LYS A 274 -11.93 -4.70 -0.20
N PRO A 275 -11.31 -4.76 -1.37
CA PRO A 275 -9.86 -4.74 -1.46
C PRO A 275 -9.34 -3.45 -0.86
N ALA A 276 -8.49 -3.57 0.15
CA ALA A 276 -7.76 -2.45 0.70
C ALA A 276 -6.28 -2.56 0.28
N SER A 277 -5.62 -1.43 0.15
CA SER A 277 -4.21 -1.41 -0.26
C SER A 277 -3.52 -0.19 0.31
N LEU A 278 -2.27 -0.38 0.67
CA LEU A 278 -1.38 0.74 0.83
C LEU A 278 -1.19 1.41 -0.52
N PHE A 279 -1.27 2.76 -0.55
CA PHE A 279 -1.04 3.48 -1.79
C PHE A 279 0.44 3.39 -2.19
N ARG A 280 0.69 2.95 -3.41
CA ARG A 280 2.02 2.86 -4.01
C ARG A 280 1.99 3.39 -5.43
N GLY A 281 3.02 4.13 -5.80
CA GLY A 281 3.14 4.63 -7.16
C GLY A 281 4.53 5.16 -7.46
N TRP A 282 4.80 5.36 -8.73
CA TRP A 282 6.03 5.96 -9.24
C TRP A 282 5.67 7.24 -9.97
N GLY A 283 6.43 8.28 -9.72
CA GLY A 283 6.15 9.60 -10.29
C GLY A 283 7.40 10.30 -10.82
N ILE A 284 7.16 11.32 -11.62
CA ILE A 284 8.21 12.19 -12.17
C ILE A 284 8.43 13.34 -11.21
N ILE A 285 9.69 13.56 -10.83
CA ILE A 285 10.08 14.61 -9.89
C ILE A 285 10.11 15.98 -10.60
N LYS A 286 9.72 17.03 -9.89
CA LYS A 286 9.88 18.41 -10.34
C LYS A 286 11.34 18.71 -10.69
N GLY A 287 11.58 19.22 -11.90
CA GLY A 287 12.93 19.51 -12.35
C GLY A 287 13.71 18.31 -12.91
N ALA A 288 13.03 17.17 -13.14
CA ALA A 288 13.60 16.03 -13.86
C ALA A 288 14.19 16.45 -15.19
N LYS A 289 15.41 15.99 -15.49
CA LYS A 289 16.13 16.33 -16.72
C LYS A 289 15.70 15.46 -17.89
N ASN A 290 15.31 14.20 -17.63
CA ASN A 290 14.99 13.20 -18.64
C ASN A 290 13.60 12.59 -18.43
N PRO A 291 12.50 13.37 -18.32
CA PRO A 291 11.20 12.85 -17.94
C PRO A 291 10.62 11.84 -18.94
N VAL A 292 10.92 11.98 -20.25
CA VAL A 292 10.44 11.04 -21.26
C VAL A 292 11.19 9.71 -21.18
N ALA A 293 12.52 9.74 -21.03
CA ALA A 293 13.31 8.53 -20.80
C ALA A 293 12.87 7.82 -19.50
N ALA A 294 12.52 8.61 -18.47
CA ALA A 294 11.93 8.09 -17.23
C ALA A 294 10.59 7.39 -17.48
N GLY A 295 9.73 7.93 -18.33
CA GLY A 295 8.47 7.27 -18.73
C GLY A 295 8.69 5.94 -19.45
N ILE A 296 9.68 5.87 -20.35
CA ILE A 296 10.07 4.62 -21.03
C ILE A 296 10.53 3.58 -20.00
N PHE A 297 11.37 4.01 -19.03
CA PHE A 297 11.83 3.13 -17.97
C PHE A 297 10.68 2.63 -17.10
N LEU A 298 9.80 3.52 -16.62
CA LEU A 298 8.66 3.13 -15.79
C LEU A 298 7.75 2.12 -16.50
N ARG A 299 7.46 2.33 -17.79
CA ARG A 299 6.63 1.38 -18.56
C ARG A 299 7.26 -0.02 -18.65
N TYR A 300 8.58 -0.10 -18.71
CA TYR A 300 9.31 -1.37 -18.74
C TYR A 300 9.46 -1.96 -17.34
N TYR A 301 9.90 -1.14 -16.39
CA TYR A 301 10.20 -1.55 -15.01
C TYR A 301 8.96 -2.04 -14.26
N LEU A 302 7.79 -1.44 -14.51
CA LEU A 302 6.56 -1.83 -13.84
C LEU A 302 5.80 -2.96 -14.54
N ASP A 303 6.25 -3.41 -15.71
CA ASP A 303 5.63 -4.54 -16.42
C ASP A 303 6.04 -5.86 -15.78
N VAL A 304 5.07 -6.52 -15.15
CA VAL A 304 5.27 -7.80 -14.47
C VAL A 304 5.86 -8.90 -15.39
N ASN A 305 5.61 -8.82 -16.70
CA ASN A 305 6.14 -9.78 -17.66
C ASN A 305 7.68 -9.72 -17.82
N ASN A 306 8.31 -8.67 -17.32
CA ASN A 306 9.77 -8.54 -17.31
C ASN A 306 10.41 -9.16 -16.07
N TYR A 307 9.63 -9.70 -15.14
CA TYR A 307 10.08 -10.30 -13.88
C TYR A 307 10.04 -11.82 -13.91
N ASN A 308 11.01 -12.46 -13.24
CA ASN A 308 10.90 -13.87 -12.90
C ASN A 308 10.04 -14.01 -11.64
N THR A 309 8.72 -14.15 -11.85
CA THR A 309 7.76 -14.21 -10.75
C THR A 309 7.91 -15.45 -9.87
N ASP A 310 8.46 -16.55 -10.39
CA ASP A 310 8.71 -17.78 -9.60
C ASP A 310 9.85 -17.57 -8.59
N GLU A 311 10.77 -16.64 -8.84
CA GLU A 311 11.83 -16.27 -7.90
C GLU A 311 11.43 -15.17 -6.92
N ALA A 312 10.39 -14.38 -7.22
CA ALA A 312 9.96 -13.27 -6.38
C ALA A 312 9.13 -13.67 -5.16
N PHE A 313 8.43 -14.81 -5.21
CA PHE A 313 7.50 -15.25 -4.18
C PHE A 313 8.02 -16.46 -3.38
N ILE A 314 7.53 -16.62 -2.14
CA ILE A 314 7.95 -17.71 -1.23
C ILE A 314 7.70 -19.10 -1.83
N ASN A 315 6.66 -19.27 -2.63
CA ASN A 315 6.35 -20.48 -3.39
C ASN A 315 5.35 -20.16 -4.53
N LYS A 316 5.03 -21.16 -5.34
CA LYS A 316 4.10 -21.03 -6.48
C LYS A 316 2.66 -20.71 -6.07
N GLU A 317 2.22 -21.23 -4.94
CA GLU A 317 0.88 -20.96 -4.39
C GLU A 317 0.74 -19.48 -4.03
N ALA A 318 1.74 -18.91 -3.36
CA ALA A 318 1.81 -17.49 -3.03
C ALA A 318 1.80 -16.60 -4.28
N SER A 319 2.56 -16.96 -5.32
CA SER A 319 2.56 -16.26 -6.61
C SER A 319 1.16 -16.27 -7.24
N ASN A 320 0.54 -17.44 -7.34
CA ASN A 320 -0.82 -17.59 -7.90
C ASN A 320 -1.87 -16.79 -7.11
N PHE A 321 -1.78 -16.83 -5.78
CA PHE A 321 -2.69 -16.08 -4.92
C PHE A 321 -2.50 -14.57 -5.09
N PHE A 322 -1.26 -14.09 -5.12
CA PHE A 322 -0.93 -12.69 -5.32
C PHE A 322 -1.57 -12.14 -6.60
N PHE A 323 -1.42 -12.84 -7.73
CA PHE A 323 -2.01 -12.37 -8.98
C PHE A 323 -3.55 -12.42 -8.98
N LYS A 324 -4.16 -13.40 -8.31
CA LYS A 324 -5.62 -13.39 -8.10
C LYS A 324 -6.06 -12.21 -7.23
N LEU A 325 -5.34 -11.96 -6.14
CA LEU A 325 -5.64 -10.89 -5.19
C LEU A 325 -5.55 -9.51 -5.87
N THR A 326 -4.50 -9.27 -6.66
CA THR A 326 -4.23 -7.96 -7.28
C THR A 326 -5.07 -7.71 -8.53
N SER A 327 -5.38 -8.75 -9.33
CA SER A 327 -6.18 -8.62 -10.56
C SER A 327 -7.68 -8.55 -10.30
N LYS A 328 -8.18 -9.27 -9.31
CA LYS A 328 -9.61 -9.40 -9.02
C LYS A 328 -10.29 -8.05 -8.76
N ASN A 329 -9.54 -7.03 -8.40
CA ASN A 329 -10.08 -5.83 -7.78
C ASN A 329 -9.35 -4.53 -8.16
N ALA A 330 -8.63 -4.51 -9.28
CA ALA A 330 -7.83 -3.34 -9.69
C ALA A 330 -8.65 -2.03 -9.74
N ALA A 331 -9.95 -2.10 -10.08
CA ALA A 331 -10.81 -0.92 -10.24
C ALA A 331 -11.48 -0.45 -8.93
N GLN A 332 -11.39 -1.19 -7.83
CA GLN A 332 -12.19 -0.95 -6.61
C GLN A 332 -11.35 -0.89 -5.31
N LYS A 333 -10.05 -0.66 -5.43
CA LYS A 333 -9.18 -0.58 -4.26
C LYS A 333 -9.50 0.63 -3.40
N GLU A 334 -9.68 0.40 -2.11
CA GLU A 334 -9.70 1.45 -1.10
C GLU A 334 -8.28 1.67 -0.58
N TYR A 335 -7.79 2.91 -0.66
CA TYR A 335 -6.44 3.24 -0.21
C TYR A 335 -6.47 3.90 1.16
N TYR A 336 -5.62 3.44 2.08
CA TYR A 336 -5.39 4.16 3.32
C TYR A 336 -4.16 5.06 3.21
N LEU A 337 -4.37 6.34 3.51
CA LEU A 337 -3.42 7.43 3.21
C LEU A 337 -2.85 8.09 4.47
N LEU A 338 -3.13 7.53 5.65
CA LEU A 338 -2.93 8.20 6.94
C LEU A 338 -1.51 8.73 7.12
N ARG A 339 -0.49 7.96 6.74
CA ARG A 339 0.92 8.36 6.91
C ARG A 339 1.26 9.63 6.10
N GLY A 340 0.85 9.71 4.86
CA GLY A 340 1.05 10.91 4.03
C GLY A 340 0.25 12.12 4.54
N LEU A 341 -0.96 11.88 5.06
CA LEU A 341 -1.80 12.95 5.60
C LEU A 341 -1.21 13.58 6.84
N VAL A 342 -0.71 12.79 7.78
CA VAL A 342 -0.10 13.32 9.02
C VAL A 342 1.18 14.11 8.75
N LYS A 343 1.90 13.84 7.66
CA LYS A 343 3.05 14.65 7.23
C LYS A 343 2.65 16.06 6.78
N ILE A 344 1.45 16.23 6.24
CA ILE A 344 0.93 17.54 5.84
C ILE A 344 0.41 18.30 7.07
N THR A 345 -0.24 17.61 8.00
CA THR A 345 -0.96 18.23 9.12
C THR A 345 -0.10 18.39 10.37
N GLY A 346 1.00 17.65 10.46
CA GLY A 346 1.82 17.56 11.69
C GLY A 346 1.18 16.69 12.79
N SER A 347 0.06 16.04 12.53
CA SER A 347 -0.53 15.04 13.42
C SER A 347 0.35 13.78 13.48
N THR A 348 0.05 12.87 14.40
CA THR A 348 0.73 11.56 14.49
C THR A 348 -0.24 10.44 14.12
N GLU A 349 0.26 9.37 13.48
CA GLU A 349 -0.57 8.19 13.20
C GLU A 349 -1.22 7.63 14.46
N ALA A 350 -0.48 7.58 15.56
CA ALA A 350 -0.94 7.05 16.85
C ALA A 350 -2.24 7.73 17.33
N LYS A 351 -2.43 9.03 17.05
CA LYS A 351 -3.66 9.75 17.40
C LYS A 351 -4.92 9.07 16.85
N PHE A 352 -4.81 8.42 15.68
CA PHE A 352 -5.91 7.77 14.99
C PHE A 352 -5.91 6.24 15.19
N THR A 353 -4.74 5.64 15.34
CA THR A 353 -4.60 4.17 15.41
C THR A 353 -4.66 3.62 16.83
N ASP A 354 -4.28 4.40 17.83
CA ASP A 354 -4.29 3.94 19.24
C ASP A 354 -5.71 3.77 19.82
N ILE A 355 -6.74 4.15 19.09
CA ILE A 355 -8.14 3.88 19.44
C ILE A 355 -8.41 2.39 19.69
N VAL A 356 -7.67 1.50 19.00
CA VAL A 356 -7.76 0.04 19.24
C VAL A 356 -7.30 -0.36 20.64
N LYS A 357 -6.59 0.52 21.38
CA LYS A 357 -6.16 0.29 22.77
C LYS A 357 -7.18 0.75 23.81
N ALA A 358 -8.25 1.41 23.37
CA ALA A 358 -9.30 1.91 24.26
C ALA A 358 -10.16 0.77 24.83
N ASP A 359 -10.93 1.08 25.87
CA ASP A 359 -12.06 0.23 26.23
C ASP A 359 -13.08 0.22 25.07
N PRO A 360 -13.59 -0.94 24.62
CA PRO A 360 -14.56 -1.01 23.53
C PRO A 360 -15.78 -0.10 23.70
N ALA A 361 -16.23 0.08 24.95
CA ALA A 361 -17.35 0.97 25.28
C ALA A 361 -17.03 2.47 25.06
N GLN A 362 -15.76 2.84 25.08
CA GLN A 362 -15.28 4.23 24.95
C GLN A 362 -14.86 4.59 23.51
N VAL A 363 -14.76 3.62 22.61
CA VAL A 363 -14.30 3.83 21.22
C VAL A 363 -15.10 4.92 20.52
N ALA A 364 -16.43 4.89 20.62
CA ALA A 364 -17.29 5.90 19.98
C ALA A 364 -16.99 7.31 20.51
N GLN A 365 -16.80 7.48 21.81
CA GLN A 365 -16.47 8.75 22.43
C GLN A 365 -15.07 9.23 22.02
N GLN A 366 -14.09 8.32 21.91
CA GLN A 366 -12.76 8.69 21.45
C GLN A 366 -12.75 9.13 19.98
N ILE A 367 -13.45 8.42 19.10
CA ILE A 367 -13.64 8.87 17.72
C ILE A 367 -14.31 10.25 17.69
N ASP A 368 -15.36 10.45 18.47
CA ASP A 368 -16.06 11.73 18.52
C ASP A 368 -15.16 12.89 18.97
N SER A 369 -14.27 12.66 19.92
CA SER A 369 -13.30 13.65 20.40
C SER A 369 -12.33 14.14 19.31
N LEU A 370 -12.13 13.37 18.24
CA LEU A 370 -11.27 13.73 17.11
C LEU A 370 -11.95 14.57 16.04
N LYS A 371 -13.26 14.84 16.12
CA LYS A 371 -14.00 15.58 15.07
C LYS A 371 -13.35 16.91 14.71
N ASN A 372 -12.98 17.71 15.71
CA ASN A 372 -12.36 19.01 15.47
C ASN A 372 -10.93 18.87 14.89
N VAL A 373 -10.19 17.86 15.32
CA VAL A 373 -8.87 17.56 14.78
C VAL A 373 -8.98 17.20 13.31
N VAL A 374 -9.85 16.24 12.98
CA VAL A 374 -10.07 15.81 11.58
C VAL A 374 -10.56 16.96 10.71
N ALA A 375 -11.48 17.80 11.22
CA ALA A 375 -11.97 18.97 10.47
C ALA A 375 -10.85 19.98 10.16
N ASN A 376 -9.95 20.24 11.12
CA ASN A 376 -8.81 21.12 10.91
C ASN A 376 -7.78 20.50 9.96
N ASP A 377 -7.50 19.20 10.11
CA ASP A 377 -6.60 18.46 9.23
C ASP A 377 -7.11 18.46 7.79
N VAL A 378 -8.41 18.25 7.56
CA VAL A 378 -9.05 18.35 6.24
C VAL A 378 -8.82 19.73 5.60
N LYS A 379 -8.99 20.83 6.37
CA LYS A 379 -8.71 22.18 5.85
C LYS A 379 -7.24 22.37 5.45
N THR A 380 -6.33 21.90 6.30
CA THR A 380 -4.88 21.99 6.06
C THR A 380 -4.49 21.21 4.81
N ILE A 381 -4.98 19.98 4.67
CA ILE A 381 -4.72 19.13 3.52
C ILE A 381 -5.29 19.76 2.24
N ASN A 382 -6.52 20.24 2.25
CA ASN A 382 -7.12 20.86 1.07
C ASN A 382 -6.39 22.15 0.65
N SER A 383 -5.94 22.97 1.61
CA SER A 383 -5.11 24.12 1.33
C SER A 383 -3.77 23.75 0.68
N PHE A 384 -3.16 22.66 1.13
CA PHE A 384 -1.97 22.10 0.50
C PHE A 384 -2.25 21.62 -0.93
N LEU A 385 -3.31 20.83 -1.15
CA LEU A 385 -3.69 20.33 -2.47
C LEU A 385 -3.97 21.48 -3.47
N GLU A 386 -4.68 22.52 -3.04
CA GLU A 386 -4.95 23.71 -3.87
C GLU A 386 -3.68 24.44 -4.28
N LYS A 387 -2.70 24.55 -3.38
CA LYS A 387 -1.40 25.14 -3.72
C LYS A 387 -0.67 24.32 -4.78
N GLN A 388 -0.66 22.98 -4.64
CA GLN A 388 -0.02 22.10 -5.63
C GLN A 388 -0.74 22.17 -6.99
N GLU A 389 -2.06 22.17 -7.00
CA GLU A 389 -2.86 22.25 -8.22
C GLU A 389 -2.57 23.54 -9.01
N LYS A 390 -2.42 24.68 -8.32
CA LYS A 390 -2.12 25.97 -8.94
C LYS A 390 -0.76 26.06 -9.65
N LEU A 391 0.18 25.18 -9.31
CA LEU A 391 1.51 25.15 -9.94
C LEU A 391 1.48 24.66 -11.39
N TYR A 392 0.40 23.97 -11.80
CA TYR A 392 0.31 23.32 -13.11
C TYR A 392 -0.99 23.68 -13.88
N LYS A 393 -1.70 24.73 -13.44
CA LYS A 393 -2.76 25.38 -14.21
C LYS A 393 -2.16 26.39 -15.18
#